data_f1c839c191510c246d43960480e94c12
#
_entry.id   f1c839c191510c246d43960480e94c12
#
_cell.length_a   1.000
_cell.length_b   1.000
_cell.length_c   1.000
_cell.angle_alpha   90.00
_cell.angle_beta   90.00
_cell.angle_gamma   90.00
#
_symmetry.space_group_name_H-M   'P 1'
#
loop_
_entity.id
_entity.type
_entity.pdbx_description
1 polymer ?
#
loop_
_entity_poly.entity_id
_entity_poly.type
_entity_poly.pdbx_seq_one_letter_code
_entity_poly.pdbx_strand_id
1 'polypeptide(L)'
;MEATVINMNRGFTLIEILVATTVFSLALGAMSSLFVMSLRGQRTIFAQQNLVDNTRFALEQMSRQIRMARRDETGICTGSAGSTYSGGGASIIFIDPQSNCRTYDLSGGIIRMRLDTGQEFSILT
;
A
#
# COMPACT_ATOMS: atom_id res chain seq x y z
N MET A 1 -9.46 -24.82 72.30
CA MET A 1 -9.69 -25.29 70.91
C MET A 1 -8.47 -24.97 70.13
N GLU A 2 -7.55 -25.93 69.97
CA GLU A 2 -6.32 -25.80 69.21
C GLU A 2 -6.61 -26.16 67.76
N ALA A 3 -6.41 -25.20 66.85
CA ALA A 3 -6.54 -25.42 65.42
C ALA A 3 -5.27 -26.07 64.89
N THR A 4 -5.35 -27.36 64.58
CA THR A 4 -4.29 -28.14 63.96
C THR A 4 -4.08 -27.61 62.54
N VAL A 5 -3.03 -26.81 62.31
CA VAL A 5 -2.59 -26.40 61.01
C VAL A 5 -1.94 -27.60 60.33
N ILE A 6 -2.69 -28.26 59.40
CA ILE A 6 -2.15 -29.33 58.57
C ILE A 6 -1.26 -28.70 57.50
N ASN A 7 0.06 -28.67 57.76
CA ASN A 7 1.07 -28.27 56.80
C ASN A 7 1.29 -29.39 55.79
N MET A 8 0.51 -29.40 54.69
CA MET A 8 0.68 -30.33 53.60
C MET A 8 1.80 -29.89 52.67
N ASN A 9 3.04 -30.13 53.02
CA ASN A 9 4.19 -30.06 52.13
C ASN A 9 4.10 -31.22 51.13
N ARG A 10 3.36 -31.00 50.02
CA ARG A 10 3.36 -31.92 48.87
C ARG A 10 4.50 -31.49 47.94
N GLY A 11 5.59 -32.26 47.93
CA GLY A 11 6.65 -32.12 46.94
C GLY A 11 6.16 -32.61 45.56
N PHE A 12 6.56 -31.92 44.50
CA PHE A 12 6.29 -32.39 43.14
C PHE A 12 7.05 -33.68 42.82
N THR A 13 6.40 -34.59 42.13
CA THR A 13 7.05 -35.82 41.65
C THR A 13 7.86 -35.49 40.39
N LEU A 14 8.93 -36.27 40.18
CA LEU A 14 9.79 -36.12 39.01
C LEU A 14 8.99 -36.28 37.69
N ILE A 15 8.05 -37.21 37.67
CA ILE A 15 7.18 -37.45 36.52
C ILE A 15 6.25 -36.27 36.24
N GLU A 16 5.74 -35.61 37.28
CA GLU A 16 4.86 -34.44 37.13
C GLU A 16 5.59 -33.25 36.45
N ILE A 17 6.83 -33.00 36.87
CA ILE A 17 7.66 -31.99 36.25
C ILE A 17 7.96 -32.34 34.78
N LEU A 18 8.24 -33.60 34.49
CA LEU A 18 8.52 -34.07 33.13
C LEU A 18 7.31 -33.91 32.22
N VAL A 19 6.11 -34.28 32.68
CA VAL A 19 4.89 -34.08 31.92
C VAL A 19 4.57 -32.60 31.75
N ALA A 20 4.71 -31.78 32.79
CA ALA A 20 4.47 -30.34 32.72
C ALA A 20 5.38 -29.65 31.70
N THR A 21 6.68 -29.98 31.70
CA THR A 21 7.63 -29.40 30.76
C THR A 21 7.38 -29.82 29.31
N THR A 22 6.97 -31.06 29.06
CA THR A 22 6.62 -31.53 27.70
C THR A 22 5.38 -30.82 27.17
N VAL A 23 4.31 -30.72 27.96
CA VAL A 23 3.09 -29.99 27.57
C VAL A 23 3.37 -28.52 27.31
N PHE A 24 4.16 -27.89 28.18
CA PHE A 24 4.54 -26.50 28.05
C PHE A 24 5.37 -26.25 26.75
N SER A 25 6.31 -27.14 26.44
CA SER A 25 7.12 -27.04 25.22
C SER A 25 6.27 -27.15 23.95
N LEU A 26 5.29 -28.04 23.94
CA LEU A 26 4.34 -28.17 22.82
C LEU A 26 3.48 -26.91 22.67
N ALA A 27 2.99 -26.35 23.78
CA ALA A 27 2.22 -25.11 23.76
C ALA A 27 3.03 -23.93 23.21
N LEU A 28 4.28 -23.77 23.64
CA LEU A 28 5.17 -22.74 23.12
C LEU A 28 5.46 -22.89 21.63
N GLY A 29 5.65 -24.12 21.16
CA GLY A 29 5.84 -24.43 19.74
C GLY A 29 4.63 -24.01 18.90
N ALA A 30 3.42 -24.31 19.35
CA ALA A 30 2.19 -23.91 18.69
C ALA A 30 2.02 -22.38 18.65
N MET A 31 2.26 -21.70 19.76
CA MET A 31 2.18 -20.23 19.83
C MET A 31 3.19 -19.54 18.89
N SER A 32 4.41 -20.08 18.80
CA SER A 32 5.45 -19.54 17.92
C SER A 32 5.06 -19.59 16.45
N SER A 33 4.41 -20.68 16.02
CA SER A 33 3.96 -20.82 14.63
C SER A 33 2.86 -19.81 14.27
N LEU A 34 1.90 -19.59 15.17
CA LEU A 34 0.84 -18.59 15.00
C LEU A 34 1.42 -17.17 14.93
N PHE A 35 2.41 -16.87 15.76
CA PHE A 35 3.08 -15.57 15.75
C PHE A 35 3.77 -15.27 14.41
N VAL A 36 4.53 -16.23 13.87
CA VAL A 36 5.19 -16.08 12.57
C VAL A 36 4.17 -15.89 11.45
N MET A 37 3.04 -16.64 11.48
CA MET A 37 1.97 -16.50 10.50
C MET A 37 1.32 -15.10 10.56
N SER A 38 1.10 -14.58 11.76
CA SER A 38 0.57 -13.23 11.99
C SER A 38 1.49 -12.14 11.42
N LEU A 39 2.81 -12.23 11.65
CA LEU A 39 3.77 -11.29 11.12
C LEU A 39 3.83 -11.29 9.58
N ARG A 40 3.72 -12.47 8.96
CA ARG A 40 3.66 -12.57 7.48
C ARG A 40 2.40 -11.91 6.92
N GLY A 41 1.25 -12.14 7.57
CA GLY A 41 -0.01 -11.50 7.20
C GLY A 41 0.07 -9.97 7.25
N GLN A 42 0.66 -9.42 8.31
CA GLN A 42 0.83 -7.97 8.46
C GLN A 42 1.65 -7.35 7.32
N ARG A 43 2.75 -7.98 6.92
CA ARG A 43 3.59 -7.47 5.81
C ARG A 43 2.81 -7.36 4.50
N THR A 44 1.96 -8.33 4.21
CA THR A 44 1.13 -8.31 2.99
C THR A 44 0.11 -7.18 3.04
N ILE A 45 -0.51 -6.96 4.21
CA ILE A 45 -1.48 -5.87 4.41
C ILE A 45 -0.81 -4.50 4.24
N PHE A 46 0.36 -4.28 4.81
CA PHE A 46 1.11 -3.03 4.65
C PHE A 46 1.50 -2.76 3.20
N ALA A 47 1.91 -3.79 2.45
CA ALA A 47 2.22 -3.64 1.03
C ALA A 47 0.98 -3.22 0.22
N GLN A 48 -0.18 -3.82 0.51
CA GLN A 48 -1.44 -3.46 -0.14
C GLN A 48 -1.90 -2.04 0.23
N GLN A 49 -1.78 -1.63 1.49
CA GLN A 49 -2.12 -0.27 1.92
C GLN A 49 -1.26 0.77 1.20
N ASN A 50 0.05 0.58 1.15
CA ASN A 50 0.95 1.47 0.43
C ASN A 50 0.59 1.59 -1.05
N LEU A 51 0.20 0.50 -1.70
CA LEU A 51 -0.23 0.53 -3.09
C LEU A 51 -1.51 1.35 -3.27
N VAL A 52 -2.50 1.14 -2.41
CA VAL A 52 -3.78 1.87 -2.47
C VAL A 52 -3.57 3.36 -2.21
N ASP A 53 -2.75 3.71 -1.21
CA ASP A 53 -2.49 5.11 -0.85
C ASP A 53 -1.72 5.84 -1.97
N ASN A 54 -0.71 5.21 -2.56
CA ASN A 54 0.02 5.74 -3.70
C ASN A 54 -0.90 5.92 -4.92
N THR A 55 -1.79 4.97 -5.16
CA THR A 55 -2.75 5.06 -6.26
C THR A 55 -3.74 6.20 -6.04
N ARG A 56 -4.28 6.36 -4.84
CA ARG A 56 -5.18 7.47 -4.49
C ARG A 56 -4.49 8.81 -4.67
N PHE A 57 -3.28 8.95 -4.15
CA PHE A 57 -2.50 10.18 -4.30
C PHE A 57 -2.26 10.53 -5.77
N ALA A 58 -1.85 9.55 -6.58
CA ALA A 58 -1.63 9.73 -8.01
C ALA A 58 -2.89 10.18 -8.74
N LEU A 59 -4.03 9.51 -8.50
CA LEU A 59 -5.31 9.85 -9.11
C LEU A 59 -5.81 11.23 -8.67
N GLU A 60 -5.65 11.60 -7.41
CA GLU A 60 -6.02 12.91 -6.91
C GLU A 60 -5.17 14.01 -7.58
N GLN A 61 -3.87 13.79 -7.67
CA GLN A 61 -2.95 14.72 -8.32
C GLN A 61 -3.28 14.89 -9.82
N MET A 62 -3.53 13.78 -10.53
CA MET A 62 -3.98 13.81 -11.92
C MET A 62 -5.30 14.58 -12.08
N SER A 63 -6.30 14.26 -11.26
CA SER A 63 -7.61 14.91 -11.27
C SER A 63 -7.48 16.42 -11.05
N ARG A 64 -6.64 16.84 -10.11
CA ARG A 64 -6.38 18.25 -9.84
C ARG A 64 -5.75 18.95 -11.05
N GLN A 65 -4.74 18.34 -11.66
CA GLN A 65 -4.07 18.92 -12.82
C GLN A 65 -4.98 19.02 -14.04
N ILE A 66 -5.78 17.98 -14.29
CA ILE A 66 -6.76 18.00 -15.40
C ILE A 66 -7.81 19.08 -15.18
N ARG A 67 -8.33 19.26 -13.93
CA ARG A 67 -9.32 20.31 -13.63
C ARG A 67 -8.76 21.72 -13.77
N MET A 68 -7.47 21.92 -13.56
CA MET A 68 -6.79 23.20 -13.67
C MET A 68 -6.18 23.40 -15.07
N ALA A 69 -6.46 22.53 -16.03
CA ALA A 69 -5.95 22.63 -17.38
C ALA A 69 -6.35 23.96 -18.04
N ARG A 70 -5.41 24.57 -18.73
CA ARG A 70 -5.62 25.81 -19.47
C ARG A 70 -6.03 25.51 -20.89
N ARG A 71 -6.73 26.49 -21.50
CA ARG A 71 -7.08 26.45 -22.90
C ARG A 71 -5.84 26.64 -23.77
N ASP A 72 -5.68 25.83 -24.79
CA ASP A 72 -4.61 25.95 -25.79
C ASP A 72 -5.00 26.98 -26.87
N GLU A 73 -4.53 28.18 -26.73
CA GLU A 73 -4.82 29.28 -27.65
C GLU A 73 -4.17 29.05 -29.02
N THR A 74 -3.03 28.37 -29.05
CA THR A 74 -2.19 28.18 -30.23
C THR A 74 -2.43 26.86 -30.95
N GLY A 75 -2.97 25.87 -30.27
CA GLY A 75 -3.14 24.52 -30.79
C GLY A 75 -1.84 23.69 -30.85
N ILE A 76 -0.75 24.19 -30.28
CA ILE A 76 0.57 23.52 -30.33
C ILE A 76 0.55 22.25 -29.49
N CYS A 77 -0.11 22.26 -28.35
CA CYS A 77 -0.18 21.12 -27.44
C CYS A 77 -1.29 20.15 -27.79
N THR A 78 -2.49 20.67 -27.95
CA THR A 78 -3.70 19.83 -28.17
C THR A 78 -3.98 19.51 -29.63
N GLY A 79 -3.27 20.14 -30.57
CA GLY A 79 -3.48 20.01 -31.99
C GLY A 79 -4.65 20.85 -32.54
N SER A 80 -5.36 21.58 -31.67
CA SER A 80 -6.49 22.44 -32.05
C SER A 80 -6.53 23.69 -31.20
N ALA A 81 -6.41 24.86 -31.82
CA ALA A 81 -6.52 26.14 -31.14
C ALA A 81 -7.88 26.28 -30.46
N GLY A 82 -7.86 26.72 -29.23
CA GLY A 82 -9.07 26.91 -28.43
C GLY A 82 -9.57 25.64 -27.69
N SER A 83 -8.91 24.50 -27.82
CA SER A 83 -9.22 23.29 -27.07
C SER A 83 -8.55 23.30 -25.70
N THR A 84 -9.19 22.70 -24.69
CA THR A 84 -8.58 22.50 -23.37
C THR A 84 -7.94 21.12 -23.28
N TYR A 85 -8.51 20.14 -23.96
CA TYR A 85 -8.07 18.76 -23.94
C TYR A 85 -8.01 18.19 -25.35
N SER A 86 -7.09 17.27 -25.55
CA SER A 86 -7.00 16.43 -26.74
C SER A 86 -6.65 15.01 -26.34
N GLY A 87 -6.78 14.07 -27.26
CA GLY A 87 -6.49 12.67 -27.01
C GLY A 87 -7.73 11.80 -27.22
N GLY A 88 -7.61 10.52 -26.91
CA GLY A 88 -8.69 9.55 -27.04
C GLY A 88 -8.24 8.16 -26.58
N GLY A 89 -9.22 7.30 -26.24
CA GLY A 89 -8.94 5.97 -25.75
C GLY A 89 -8.19 5.97 -24.43
N ALA A 90 -6.89 5.73 -24.49
CA ALA A 90 -6.04 5.58 -23.29
C ALA A 90 -5.12 6.80 -23.02
N SER A 91 -5.31 7.93 -23.68
CA SER A 91 -4.46 9.10 -23.50
C SER A 91 -5.26 10.40 -23.40
N ILE A 92 -4.73 11.34 -22.61
CA ILE A 92 -5.23 12.71 -22.49
C ILE A 92 -4.06 13.70 -22.54
N ILE A 93 -4.21 14.75 -23.33
CA ILE A 93 -3.23 15.81 -23.54
C ILE A 93 -3.86 17.14 -23.13
N PHE A 94 -3.14 17.96 -22.39
CA PHE A 94 -3.61 19.27 -21.93
C PHE A 94 -2.44 20.18 -21.55
N ILE A 95 -2.73 21.46 -21.39
CA ILE A 95 -1.77 22.45 -20.87
C ILE A 95 -1.99 22.64 -19.38
N ASP A 96 -0.93 22.47 -18.59
CA ASP A 96 -0.96 22.71 -17.15
C ASP A 96 -1.00 24.21 -16.79
N PRO A 97 -1.24 24.60 -15.52
CA PRO A 97 -1.24 26.00 -15.10
C PRO A 97 0.10 26.72 -15.32
N GLN A 98 1.21 25.97 -15.42
CA GLN A 98 2.55 26.48 -15.69
C GLN A 98 2.86 26.60 -17.18
N SER A 99 1.87 26.35 -18.05
CA SER A 99 1.97 26.40 -19.51
C SER A 99 2.83 25.28 -20.13
N ASN A 100 3.02 24.16 -19.45
CA ASN A 100 3.66 22.99 -20.02
C ASN A 100 2.63 22.07 -20.65
N CYS A 101 2.97 21.48 -21.80
CA CYS A 101 2.15 20.44 -22.40
C CYS A 101 2.37 19.12 -21.66
N ARG A 102 1.27 18.54 -21.17
CA ARG A 102 1.27 17.28 -20.44
C ARG A 102 0.44 16.24 -21.17
N THR A 103 0.99 15.04 -21.23
CA THR A 103 0.30 13.86 -21.73
C THR A 103 0.24 12.83 -20.64
N TYR A 104 -0.95 12.33 -20.31
CA TYR A 104 -1.14 11.11 -19.55
C TYR A 104 -1.53 10.02 -20.53
N ASP A 105 -0.85 8.88 -20.48
CA ASP A 105 -1.21 7.70 -21.27
C ASP A 105 -1.22 6.44 -20.42
N LEU A 106 -2.15 5.57 -20.72
CA LEU A 106 -2.27 4.24 -20.13
C LEU A 106 -1.78 3.21 -21.15
N SER A 107 -0.64 2.60 -20.89
CA SER A 107 -0.04 1.58 -21.74
C SER A 107 0.42 0.40 -20.91
N GLY A 108 -0.01 -0.81 -21.24
CA GLY A 108 0.35 -2.03 -20.52
C GLY A 108 -0.09 -2.06 -19.07
N GLY A 109 -1.18 -1.36 -18.69
CA GLY A 109 -1.64 -1.24 -17.31
C GLY A 109 -0.86 -0.23 -16.46
N ILE A 110 0.08 0.51 -17.06
CA ILE A 110 0.91 1.52 -16.39
C ILE A 110 0.45 2.90 -16.85
N ILE A 111 0.22 3.80 -15.89
CA ILE A 111 -0.04 5.21 -16.17
C ILE A 111 1.29 5.95 -16.25
N ARG A 112 1.55 6.55 -17.40
CA ARG A 112 2.73 7.36 -17.64
C ARG A 112 2.35 8.81 -17.79
N MET A 113 3.20 9.69 -17.30
CA MET A 113 3.12 11.12 -17.52
C MET A 113 4.31 11.56 -18.37
N ARG A 114 4.04 12.26 -19.47
CA ARG A 114 5.06 12.85 -20.33
C ARG A 114 4.92 14.36 -20.34
N LEU A 115 6.03 15.04 -20.20
CA LEU A 115 6.14 16.49 -20.34
C LEU A 115 6.72 16.80 -21.72
N ASP A 116 6.38 17.97 -22.26
CA ASP A 116 6.91 18.47 -23.54
C ASP A 116 8.47 18.56 -23.54
N THR A 117 9.09 18.68 -22.38
CA THR A 117 10.54 18.66 -22.19
C THR A 117 11.20 17.30 -22.47
N GLY A 118 10.44 16.30 -22.92
CA GLY A 118 10.93 14.94 -23.18
C GLY A 118 11.13 14.08 -21.94
N GLN A 119 10.78 14.58 -20.75
CA GLN A 119 10.81 13.79 -19.51
C GLN A 119 9.57 12.90 -19.42
N GLU A 120 9.80 11.61 -19.22
CA GLU A 120 8.76 10.60 -19.00
C GLU A 120 8.86 10.08 -17.58
N PHE A 121 7.73 10.05 -16.87
CA PHE A 121 7.61 9.52 -15.50
C PHE A 121 6.53 8.44 -15.46
N SER A 122 6.87 7.28 -14.93
CA SER A 122 5.88 6.26 -14.56
C SER A 122 5.24 6.69 -13.23
N ILE A 123 3.90 6.84 -13.22
CA ILE A 123 3.17 7.25 -12.02
C ILE A 123 2.77 6.04 -11.20
N LEU A 124 2.39 4.95 -11.87
CA LEU A 124 1.96 3.70 -11.26
C LEU A 124 2.58 2.52 -12.02
N THR A 125 3.26 1.66 -11.31
CA THR A 125 3.80 0.38 -11.79
C THR A 125 3.18 -0.78 -11.02
#